data_d31a003003d192642e8f05006c318356
#
_entry.id   d31a003003d192642e8f05006c318356
#
_cell.length_a   1.000
_cell.length_b   1.000
_cell.length_c   1.000
_cell.angle_alpha   90.00
_cell.angle_beta   90.00
_cell.angle_gamma   90.00
#
_symmetry.space_group_name_H-M   'P 1'
#
loop_
_entity.id
_entity.type
_entity.pdbx_description
1 polymer ?
#
loop_
_entity_poly.entity_id
_entity_poly.type
_entity_poly.pdbx_seq_one_letter_code
_entity_poly.pdbx_strand_id
1 'polypeptide(L)'
;LRGLRRLCDENNLLLLLDEVQCGIGRTGTFFAFEPAGVQPDAIAMAKGLGGGFPIGAIWVGERSADLFTPGTHGTTFGGTPLACAAALAVLDVIEQERLLENVTRLGAPWLVDLKKLAADFPAHVRDVRGRGFHIGLEMTGETGPWIEALAQGGLLAAPAGGNVVRLLPPLNVTSADLSKSVEIFRAVLSAKA
;
A
#
# COMPACT_ATOMS: atom_id res chain seq x y z
N LEU A 1 6.54 12.85 8.39
CA LEU A 1 6.88 13.54 7.12
C LEU A 1 7.15 15.03 7.32
N ARG A 2 6.31 15.80 8.07
CA ARG A 2 6.53 17.25 8.30
C ARG A 2 7.92 17.56 8.85
N GLY A 3 8.38 16.79 9.84
CA GLY A 3 9.74 16.94 10.38
C GLY A 3 10.83 16.65 9.35
N LEU A 4 10.64 15.61 8.50
CA LEU A 4 11.57 15.31 7.40
C LEU A 4 11.61 16.44 6.37
N ARG A 5 10.45 16.98 5.97
CA ARG A 5 10.41 18.12 5.04
C ARG A 5 11.19 19.31 5.58
N ARG A 6 10.96 19.67 6.86
CA ARG A 6 11.70 20.74 7.52
C ARG A 6 13.21 20.47 7.53
N LEU A 7 13.64 19.28 7.92
CA LEU A 7 15.06 18.92 7.91
C LEU A 7 15.69 19.00 6.52
N CYS A 8 14.95 18.55 5.49
CA CYS A 8 15.40 18.66 4.11
C CYS A 8 15.56 20.12 3.69
N ASP A 9 14.63 21.00 4.06
CA ASP A 9 14.69 22.44 3.73
C ASP A 9 15.85 23.11 4.46
N GLU A 10 16.02 22.86 5.75
CA GLU A 10 17.12 23.43 6.57
C GLU A 10 18.51 23.01 6.09
N ASN A 11 18.63 21.83 5.47
CA ASN A 11 19.93 21.28 5.04
C ASN A 11 20.09 21.25 3.50
N ASN A 12 19.21 21.91 2.76
CA ASN A 12 19.19 21.92 1.29
C ASN A 12 19.21 20.51 0.68
N LEU A 13 18.44 19.57 1.27
CA LEU A 13 18.26 18.21 0.79
C LEU A 13 16.96 18.07 -0.01
N LEU A 14 16.92 17.13 -0.94
CA LEU A 14 15.71 16.74 -1.63
C LEU A 14 14.95 15.68 -0.81
N LEU A 15 13.63 15.83 -0.70
CA LEU A 15 12.72 14.84 -0.13
C LEU A 15 12.11 14.00 -1.25
N LEU A 16 12.58 12.77 -1.39
CA LEU A 16 12.08 11.80 -2.36
C LEU A 16 11.20 10.78 -1.63
N LEU A 17 9.99 10.55 -2.15
CA LEU A 17 9.04 9.60 -1.57
C LEU A 17 8.84 8.39 -2.47
N ASP A 18 9.02 7.20 -1.91
CA ASP A 18 8.70 5.93 -2.55
C ASP A 18 7.22 5.60 -2.30
N GLU A 19 6.38 5.92 -3.28
CA GLU A 19 4.95 5.60 -3.29
C GLU A 19 4.62 4.38 -4.17
N VAL A 20 5.62 3.58 -4.49
CA VAL A 20 5.48 2.38 -5.33
C VAL A 20 4.45 1.39 -4.78
N GLN A 21 4.28 1.31 -3.46
CA GLN A 21 3.30 0.42 -2.85
C GLN A 21 2.17 1.14 -2.12
N CYS A 22 2.44 2.28 -1.50
CA CYS A 22 1.46 3.02 -0.70
C CYS A 22 0.65 4.05 -1.50
N GLY A 23 1.12 4.43 -2.69
CA GLY A 23 0.42 5.32 -3.60
C GLY A 23 -0.73 4.67 -4.37
N ILE A 24 -1.24 5.40 -5.32
CA ILE A 24 -2.34 5.01 -6.22
C ILE A 24 -3.57 4.52 -5.43
N GLY A 25 -3.97 5.29 -4.43
CA GLY A 25 -5.19 5.06 -3.68
C GLY A 25 -5.10 4.09 -2.50
N ARG A 26 -3.99 3.36 -2.33
CA ARG A 26 -3.84 2.27 -1.34
C ARG A 26 -4.16 2.67 0.09
N THR A 27 -3.90 3.90 0.48
CA THR A 27 -4.10 4.41 1.85
C THR A 27 -5.35 5.27 2.02
N GLY A 28 -6.18 5.43 0.97
CA GLY A 28 -7.40 6.23 0.97
C GLY A 28 -7.23 7.65 0.44
N THR A 29 -6.01 8.07 0.14
CA THR A 29 -5.65 9.26 -0.65
C THR A 29 -4.88 8.79 -1.88
N PHE A 30 -4.78 9.61 -2.94
CA PHE A 30 -4.07 9.21 -4.14
C PHE A 30 -2.60 8.89 -3.82
N PHE A 31 -1.94 9.76 -3.05
CA PHE A 31 -0.64 9.47 -2.44
C PHE A 31 -0.76 9.40 -0.91
N ALA A 32 0.02 8.50 -0.31
CA ALA A 32 0.00 8.29 1.13
C ALA A 32 0.52 9.51 1.92
N PHE A 33 1.33 10.36 1.32
CA PHE A 33 1.88 11.55 1.97
C PHE A 33 0.90 12.73 2.07
N GLU A 34 -0.13 12.80 1.23
CA GLU A 34 -1.04 13.96 1.13
C GLU A 34 -1.57 14.45 2.49
N PRO A 35 -2.00 13.58 3.41
CA PRO A 35 -2.50 14.02 4.71
C PRO A 35 -1.45 14.67 5.61
N ALA A 36 -0.18 14.55 5.28
CA ALA A 36 0.87 15.26 6.01
C ALA A 36 0.95 16.74 5.59
N GLY A 37 0.34 17.10 4.46
CA GLY A 37 0.38 18.47 3.93
C GLY A 37 1.80 18.93 3.60
N VAL A 38 2.64 18.01 3.10
CA VAL A 38 4.00 18.29 2.65
C VAL A 38 4.09 18.18 1.13
N GLN A 39 5.00 18.93 0.52
CA GLN A 39 5.33 18.80 -0.88
C GLN A 39 6.68 18.10 -1.00
N PRO A 40 6.74 16.87 -1.58
CA PRO A 40 8.02 16.22 -1.89
C PRO A 40 8.68 16.85 -3.10
N ASP A 41 9.96 16.61 -3.28
CA ASP A 41 10.71 17.03 -4.46
C ASP A 41 10.64 15.99 -5.58
N ALA A 42 10.41 14.69 -5.25
CA ALA A 42 10.13 13.65 -6.21
C ALA A 42 9.27 12.53 -5.60
N ILE A 43 8.51 11.83 -6.45
CA ILE A 43 7.64 10.71 -6.09
C ILE A 43 7.87 9.57 -7.08
N ALA A 44 8.22 8.39 -6.59
CA ALA A 44 8.27 7.17 -7.39
C ALA A 44 6.95 6.40 -7.30
N MET A 45 6.43 5.93 -8.44
CA MET A 45 5.16 5.20 -8.57
C MET A 45 5.33 3.95 -9.43
N ALA A 46 4.63 2.88 -9.09
CA ALA A 46 4.55 1.66 -9.90
C ALA A 46 3.36 0.78 -9.45
N LYS A 47 3.47 -0.53 -9.56
CA LYS A 47 2.50 -1.55 -9.08
C LYS A 47 1.05 -1.20 -9.39
N GLY A 48 0.32 -0.60 -8.44
CA GLY A 48 -1.07 -0.19 -8.60
C GLY A 48 -1.32 0.70 -9.81
N LEU A 49 -0.33 1.48 -10.24
CA LEU A 49 -0.42 2.37 -11.40
C LEU A 49 -0.80 1.62 -12.69
N GLY A 50 -0.29 0.40 -12.88
CA GLY A 50 -0.56 -0.38 -14.09
C GLY A 50 -1.69 -1.40 -13.94
N GLY A 51 -2.28 -1.55 -12.73
CA GLY A 51 -3.36 -2.54 -12.51
C GLY A 51 -2.95 -3.99 -12.80
N GLY A 52 -1.66 -4.31 -12.74
CA GLY A 52 -1.06 -5.60 -13.10
C GLY A 52 -0.19 -5.54 -14.35
N PHE A 53 -0.32 -4.51 -15.19
CA PHE A 53 0.60 -4.28 -16.29
C PHE A 53 1.91 -3.63 -15.79
N PRO A 54 3.09 -4.06 -16.28
CA PRO A 54 4.37 -3.50 -15.85
C PRO A 54 4.54 -2.03 -16.29
N ILE A 55 4.51 -1.11 -15.35
CA ILE A 55 4.80 0.31 -15.56
C ILE A 55 5.34 0.91 -14.27
N GLY A 56 6.24 1.88 -14.41
CA GLY A 56 6.65 2.78 -13.35
C GLY A 56 6.69 4.21 -13.85
N ALA A 57 6.52 5.15 -12.94
CA ALA A 57 6.61 6.58 -13.22
C ALA A 57 7.34 7.28 -12.07
N ILE A 58 7.95 8.40 -12.39
CA ILE A 58 8.48 9.35 -11.43
C ILE A 58 7.88 10.72 -11.73
N TRP A 59 7.40 11.38 -10.69
CA TRP A 59 7.09 12.80 -10.73
C TRP A 59 8.21 13.57 -10.05
N VAL A 60 8.60 14.70 -10.63
CA VAL A 60 9.61 15.60 -10.08
C VAL A 60 9.07 17.03 -9.99
N GLY A 61 9.33 17.67 -8.85
CA GLY A 61 9.01 19.06 -8.62
C GLY A 61 10.06 20.01 -9.20
N GLU A 62 9.79 21.32 -9.15
CA GLU A 62 10.66 22.36 -9.73
C GLU A 62 12.10 22.28 -9.22
N ARG A 63 12.32 22.00 -7.93
CA ARG A 63 13.66 21.90 -7.33
C ARG A 63 14.53 20.78 -7.92
N SER A 64 13.95 19.80 -8.57
CA SER A 64 14.63 18.62 -9.11
C SER A 64 14.45 18.44 -10.61
N ALA A 65 13.64 19.27 -11.26
CA ALA A 65 13.34 19.13 -12.70
C ALA A 65 14.60 19.21 -13.57
N ASP A 66 15.52 20.11 -13.26
CA ASP A 66 16.76 20.32 -14.03
C ASP A 66 17.81 19.21 -13.84
N LEU A 67 17.59 18.28 -12.89
CA LEU A 67 18.47 17.12 -12.70
C LEU A 67 18.27 16.05 -13.78
N PHE A 68 17.13 16.05 -14.46
CA PHE A 68 16.75 15.09 -15.50
C PHE A 68 17.04 15.65 -16.89
N THR A 69 18.30 15.60 -17.28
CA THR A 69 18.76 16.05 -18.60
C THR A 69 18.88 14.88 -19.59
N PRO A 70 18.96 15.15 -20.92
CA PRO A 70 19.17 14.10 -21.90
C PRO A 70 20.41 13.22 -21.57
N GLY A 71 20.21 11.90 -21.55
CA GLY A 71 21.25 10.92 -21.28
C GLY A 71 21.47 10.59 -19.80
N THR A 72 20.81 11.26 -18.84
CA THR A 72 20.96 10.96 -17.40
C THR A 72 20.01 9.85 -16.93
N HIS A 73 18.98 9.53 -17.72
CA HIS A 73 18.00 8.47 -17.41
C HIS A 73 17.50 7.85 -18.72
N GLY A 74 16.95 6.65 -18.61
CA GLY A 74 16.37 5.97 -19.75
C GLY A 74 15.82 4.59 -19.40
N THR A 75 15.00 4.06 -20.27
CA THR A 75 14.43 2.71 -20.17
C THR A 75 14.05 2.21 -21.57
N THR A 76 14.29 0.94 -21.84
CA THR A 76 13.94 0.35 -23.15
C THR A 76 12.42 0.22 -23.34
N PHE A 77 11.70 -0.18 -22.30
CA PHE A 77 10.26 -0.46 -22.36
C PHE A 77 9.38 0.50 -21.55
N GLY A 78 9.95 1.56 -20.98
CA GLY A 78 9.20 2.56 -20.23
C GLY A 78 8.33 3.42 -21.14
N GLY A 79 7.08 3.67 -20.71
CA GLY A 79 6.17 4.55 -21.44
C GLY A 79 5.68 3.99 -22.79
N THR A 80 5.67 2.68 -22.98
CA THR A 80 5.06 2.09 -24.18
C THR A 80 3.56 2.42 -24.26
N PRO A 81 2.96 2.60 -25.46
CA PRO A 81 1.55 2.97 -25.59
C PRO A 81 0.60 2.04 -24.83
N LEU A 82 0.87 0.74 -24.82
CA LEU A 82 0.05 -0.24 -24.08
C LEU A 82 0.14 -0.05 -22.57
N ALA A 83 1.35 0.17 -22.03
CA ALA A 83 1.55 0.43 -20.61
C ALA A 83 0.85 1.73 -20.17
N CYS A 84 0.97 2.79 -20.97
CA CYS A 84 0.30 4.06 -20.69
C CYS A 84 -1.23 3.93 -20.77
N ALA A 85 -1.76 3.20 -21.75
CA ALA A 85 -3.20 2.94 -21.85
C ALA A 85 -3.73 2.16 -20.63
N ALA A 86 -2.98 1.15 -20.16
CA ALA A 86 -3.33 0.42 -18.94
C ALA A 86 -3.33 1.34 -17.70
N ALA A 87 -2.32 2.19 -17.54
CA ALA A 87 -2.25 3.13 -16.44
C ALA A 87 -3.41 4.16 -16.47
N LEU A 88 -3.72 4.71 -17.64
CA LEU A 88 -4.86 5.63 -17.80
C LEU A 88 -6.18 4.95 -17.43
N ALA A 89 -6.42 3.72 -17.90
CA ALA A 89 -7.60 2.96 -17.51
C ALA A 89 -7.72 2.73 -16.00
N VAL A 90 -6.60 2.48 -15.31
CA VAL A 90 -6.58 2.37 -13.84
C VAL A 90 -6.99 3.70 -13.19
N LEU A 91 -6.45 4.82 -13.65
CA LEU A 91 -6.78 6.14 -13.10
C LEU A 91 -8.26 6.47 -13.32
N ASP A 92 -8.79 6.20 -14.51
CA ASP A 92 -10.21 6.38 -14.85
C ASP A 92 -11.11 5.55 -13.91
N VAL A 93 -10.78 4.28 -13.68
CA VAL A 93 -11.55 3.40 -12.78
C VAL A 93 -11.50 3.90 -11.33
N ILE A 94 -10.33 4.33 -10.85
CA ILE A 94 -10.20 4.89 -9.49
C ILE A 94 -11.15 6.08 -9.31
N GLU A 95 -11.24 6.96 -10.29
CA GLU A 95 -12.10 8.14 -10.25
C GLU A 95 -13.58 7.76 -10.41
N GLN A 96 -13.93 7.03 -11.47
CA GLN A 96 -15.32 6.68 -11.82
C GLN A 96 -16.00 5.83 -10.74
N GLU A 97 -15.29 4.87 -10.17
CA GLU A 97 -15.80 3.99 -9.10
C GLU A 97 -15.58 4.57 -7.70
N ARG A 98 -15.01 5.77 -7.57
CA ARG A 98 -14.75 6.47 -6.30
C ARG A 98 -13.97 5.59 -5.32
N LEU A 99 -12.93 4.90 -5.81
CA LEU A 99 -12.23 3.88 -5.04
C LEU A 99 -11.47 4.44 -3.83
N LEU A 100 -11.01 5.70 -3.86
CA LEU A 100 -10.39 6.35 -2.70
C LEU A 100 -11.37 6.47 -1.52
N GLU A 101 -12.65 6.76 -1.82
CA GLU A 101 -13.70 6.81 -0.81
C GLU A 101 -14.01 5.42 -0.26
N ASN A 102 -14.03 4.38 -1.12
CA ASN A 102 -14.20 3.00 -0.67
C ASN A 102 -13.10 2.60 0.31
N VAL A 103 -11.84 2.88 -0.02
CA VAL A 103 -10.69 2.60 0.85
C VAL A 103 -10.80 3.34 2.19
N THR A 104 -11.17 4.62 2.16
CA THR A 104 -11.32 5.44 3.38
C THR A 104 -12.47 4.92 4.25
N ARG A 105 -13.62 4.62 3.62
CA ARG A 105 -14.82 4.17 4.32
C ARG A 105 -14.66 2.80 4.95
N LEU A 106 -14.00 1.87 4.28
CA LEU A 106 -13.89 0.48 4.73
C LEU A 106 -12.59 0.19 5.49
N GLY A 107 -11.50 0.90 5.22
CA GLY A 107 -10.18 0.59 5.79
C GLY A 107 -10.10 0.82 7.30
N ALA A 108 -10.68 1.90 7.81
CA ALA A 108 -10.65 2.19 9.23
C ALA A 108 -11.46 1.19 10.08
N PRO A 109 -12.72 0.84 9.74
CA PRO A 109 -13.43 -0.23 10.43
C PRO A 109 -12.72 -1.58 10.37
N TRP A 110 -12.20 -1.95 9.19
CA TRP A 110 -11.46 -3.20 9.02
C TRP A 110 -10.19 -3.27 9.90
N LEU A 111 -9.44 -2.18 10.02
CA LEU A 111 -8.29 -2.11 10.94
C LEU A 111 -8.72 -2.31 12.40
N VAL A 112 -9.87 -1.75 12.80
CA VAL A 112 -10.44 -1.95 14.15
C VAL A 112 -10.78 -3.43 14.38
N ASP A 113 -11.40 -4.10 13.41
CA ASP A 113 -11.76 -5.51 13.55
C ASP A 113 -10.54 -6.43 13.59
N LEU A 114 -9.50 -6.13 12.80
CA LEU A 114 -8.22 -6.84 12.87
C LEU A 114 -7.50 -6.60 14.22
N LYS A 115 -7.60 -5.42 14.80
CA LYS A 115 -7.07 -5.15 16.16
C LYS A 115 -7.81 -5.90 17.25
N LYS A 116 -9.15 -6.00 17.14
CA LYS A 116 -9.94 -6.85 18.05
C LYS A 116 -9.53 -8.32 17.91
N LEU A 117 -9.37 -8.80 16.66
CA LEU A 117 -8.86 -10.15 16.41
C LEU A 117 -7.51 -10.38 17.10
N ALA A 118 -6.57 -9.46 16.95
CA ALA A 118 -5.25 -9.57 17.59
C ALA A 118 -5.34 -9.62 19.11
N ALA A 119 -6.24 -8.84 19.70
CA ALA A 119 -6.47 -8.84 21.16
C ALA A 119 -7.01 -10.19 21.69
N ASP A 120 -7.76 -10.94 20.85
CA ASP A 120 -8.23 -12.28 21.20
C ASP A 120 -7.10 -13.33 21.11
N PHE A 121 -6.02 -13.06 20.37
CA PHE A 121 -4.91 -14.00 20.12
C PHE A 121 -3.52 -13.40 20.41
N PRO A 122 -3.27 -12.89 21.64
CA PRO A 122 -2.03 -12.18 21.97
C PRO A 122 -0.78 -13.09 21.94
N ALA A 123 -0.95 -14.40 22.03
CA ALA A 123 0.14 -15.36 21.88
C ALA A 123 0.68 -15.44 20.44
N HIS A 124 -0.11 -15.06 19.44
CA HIS A 124 0.21 -15.19 18.02
C HIS A 124 0.39 -13.87 17.32
N VAL A 125 -0.36 -12.84 17.68
CA VAL A 125 -0.33 -11.50 17.06
C VAL A 125 0.13 -10.47 18.07
N ARG A 126 1.27 -9.82 17.79
CA ARG A 126 1.86 -8.81 18.67
C ARG A 126 1.25 -7.42 18.42
N ASP A 127 1.05 -7.06 17.16
CA ASP A 127 0.57 -5.73 16.77
C ASP A 127 -0.18 -5.79 15.44
N VAL A 128 -1.10 -4.84 15.24
CA VAL A 128 -1.78 -4.60 13.96
C VAL A 128 -1.71 -3.12 13.64
N ARG A 129 -1.09 -2.81 12.52
CA ARG A 129 -0.87 -1.44 12.06
C ARG A 129 -1.08 -1.29 10.57
N GLY A 130 -1.39 -0.07 10.16
CA GLY A 130 -1.57 0.26 8.74
C GLY A 130 -2.55 1.40 8.54
N ARG A 131 -2.86 1.65 7.26
CA ARG A 131 -3.78 2.69 6.84
C ARG A 131 -4.48 2.27 5.55
N GLY A 132 -5.79 2.55 5.46
CA GLY A 132 -6.60 2.14 4.32
C GLY A 132 -6.51 0.64 4.09
N PHE A 133 -6.12 0.22 2.90
CA PHE A 133 -5.94 -1.18 2.52
C PHE A 133 -4.47 -1.62 2.49
N HIS A 134 -3.65 -1.02 3.33
CA HIS A 134 -2.26 -1.41 3.55
C HIS A 134 -2.07 -1.74 5.04
N ILE A 135 -2.33 -2.99 5.42
CA ILE A 135 -2.32 -3.42 6.82
C ILE A 135 -1.32 -4.55 7.02
N GLY A 136 -0.58 -4.47 8.11
CA GLY A 136 0.33 -5.50 8.60
C GLY A 136 -0.07 -6.01 9.95
N LEU A 137 -0.05 -7.34 10.11
CA LEU A 137 -0.18 -8.03 11.39
C LEU A 137 1.21 -8.56 11.78
N GLU A 138 1.78 -8.05 12.85
CA GLU A 138 3.05 -8.53 13.38
C GLU A 138 2.83 -9.79 14.20
N MET A 139 3.35 -10.90 13.70
CA MET A 139 3.24 -12.22 14.34
C MET A 139 4.34 -12.39 15.39
N THR A 140 4.12 -13.25 16.36
CA THR A 140 5.14 -13.59 17.39
C THR A 140 6.22 -14.53 16.87
N GLY A 141 6.04 -15.14 15.70
CA GLY A 141 6.97 -16.06 15.06
C GLY A 141 7.03 -15.86 13.54
N GLU A 142 7.65 -16.79 12.84
CA GLU A 142 7.80 -16.78 11.39
C GLU A 142 6.44 -16.71 10.65
N THR A 143 6.39 -15.95 9.57
CA THR A 143 5.15 -15.73 8.82
C THR A 143 4.80 -16.82 7.83
N GLY A 144 5.78 -17.60 7.36
CA GLY A 144 5.57 -18.65 6.35
C GLY A 144 4.41 -19.59 6.66
N PRO A 145 4.40 -20.25 7.83
CA PRO A 145 3.32 -21.18 8.22
C PRO A 145 1.93 -20.49 8.37
N TRP A 146 1.89 -19.19 8.66
CA TRP A 146 0.65 -18.43 8.74
C TRP A 146 0.12 -18.11 7.35
N ILE A 147 0.99 -17.66 6.44
CA ILE A 147 0.63 -17.34 5.05
C ILE A 147 0.11 -18.56 4.33
N GLU A 148 0.75 -19.71 4.52
CA GLU A 148 0.29 -20.99 3.94
C GLU A 148 -1.09 -21.39 4.48
N ALA A 149 -1.30 -21.35 5.80
CA ALA A 149 -2.58 -21.68 6.40
C ALA A 149 -3.70 -20.72 5.97
N LEU A 150 -3.41 -19.42 5.86
CA LEU A 150 -4.35 -18.43 5.35
C LEU A 150 -4.72 -18.72 3.89
N ALA A 151 -3.75 -19.06 3.04
CA ALA A 151 -4.00 -19.41 1.64
C ALA A 151 -4.87 -20.68 1.52
N GLN A 152 -4.62 -21.71 2.34
CA GLN A 152 -5.48 -22.89 2.43
C GLN A 152 -6.90 -22.55 2.89
N GLY A 153 -7.05 -21.55 3.76
CA GLY A 153 -8.34 -21.00 4.19
C GLY A 153 -9.02 -20.11 3.15
N GLY A 154 -8.37 -19.80 2.02
CA GLY A 154 -8.90 -18.95 0.96
C GLY A 154 -8.57 -17.46 1.10
N LEU A 155 -7.61 -17.09 1.97
CA LEU A 155 -7.13 -15.70 2.13
C LEU A 155 -5.67 -15.59 1.68
N LEU A 156 -5.44 -14.89 0.57
CA LEU A 156 -4.09 -14.59 0.12
C LEU A 156 -3.48 -13.44 0.94
N ALA A 157 -2.30 -13.67 1.46
CA ALA A 157 -1.51 -12.70 2.20
C ALA A 157 -0.05 -12.74 1.72
N ALA A 158 0.72 -11.72 2.06
CA ALA A 158 2.13 -11.65 1.68
C ALA A 158 3.02 -11.39 2.90
N PRO A 159 4.26 -11.88 2.91
CA PRO A 159 5.22 -11.53 3.96
C PRO A 159 5.66 -10.06 3.78
N ALA A 160 6.00 -9.42 4.90
CA ALA A 160 6.69 -8.14 4.93
C ALA A 160 7.89 -8.21 5.86
N GLY A 161 8.71 -7.18 5.89
CA GLY A 161 9.92 -7.16 6.72
C GLY A 161 9.66 -7.52 8.18
N GLY A 162 10.52 -8.34 8.76
CA GLY A 162 10.29 -8.95 10.07
C GLY A 162 9.21 -10.04 10.03
N ASN A 163 8.50 -10.21 11.13
CA ASN A 163 7.45 -11.22 11.26
C ASN A 163 6.06 -10.64 10.92
N VAL A 164 5.91 -9.95 9.80
CA VAL A 164 4.65 -9.28 9.43
C VAL A 164 3.92 -10.04 8.31
N VAL A 165 2.69 -10.41 8.55
CA VAL A 165 1.72 -10.83 7.53
C VAL A 165 1.04 -9.57 7.01
N ARG A 166 1.16 -9.31 5.71
CA ARG A 166 0.64 -8.11 5.06
C ARG A 166 -0.60 -8.42 4.24
N LEU A 167 -1.64 -7.62 4.45
CA LEU A 167 -2.91 -7.69 3.74
C LEU A 167 -3.05 -6.48 2.80
N LEU A 168 -3.33 -6.76 1.53
CA LEU A 168 -3.43 -5.77 0.45
C LEU A 168 -4.62 -6.11 -0.46
N PRO A 169 -5.87 -5.99 0.02
CA PRO A 169 -7.04 -6.28 -0.81
C PRO A 169 -7.11 -5.31 -2.01
N PRO A 170 -7.82 -5.64 -3.09
CA PRO A 170 -8.07 -4.71 -4.19
C PRO A 170 -8.85 -3.49 -3.70
N LEU A 171 -8.70 -2.34 -4.40
CA LEU A 171 -9.34 -1.08 -3.96
C LEU A 171 -10.87 -1.14 -4.02
N ASN A 172 -11.44 -2.01 -4.86
CA ASN A 172 -12.87 -2.24 -5.02
C ASN A 172 -13.40 -3.39 -4.14
N VAL A 173 -12.63 -3.87 -3.17
CA VAL A 173 -13.08 -4.90 -2.24
C VAL A 173 -14.35 -4.49 -1.51
N THR A 174 -15.22 -5.45 -1.24
CA THR A 174 -16.47 -5.20 -0.51
C THR A 174 -16.30 -5.34 1.01
N SER A 175 -17.26 -4.80 1.78
CA SER A 175 -17.29 -4.99 3.23
C SER A 175 -17.44 -6.46 3.61
N ALA A 176 -18.19 -7.24 2.82
CA ALA A 176 -18.38 -8.67 3.05
C ALA A 176 -17.05 -9.44 2.90
N ASP A 177 -16.24 -9.11 1.87
CA ASP A 177 -14.93 -9.74 1.68
C ASP A 177 -13.97 -9.40 2.82
N LEU A 178 -13.97 -8.15 3.30
CA LEU A 178 -13.16 -7.75 4.45
C LEU A 178 -13.58 -8.46 5.73
N SER A 179 -14.88 -8.59 5.99
CA SER A 179 -15.40 -9.38 7.12
C SER A 179 -14.97 -10.84 7.00
N LYS A 180 -15.10 -11.40 5.80
CA LYS A 180 -14.66 -12.78 5.51
C LYS A 180 -13.18 -12.98 5.76
N SER A 181 -12.35 -11.99 5.43
CA SER A 181 -10.90 -12.05 5.71
C SER A 181 -10.59 -12.16 7.22
N VAL A 182 -11.35 -11.45 8.05
CA VAL A 182 -11.21 -11.52 9.51
C VAL A 182 -11.67 -12.89 10.04
N GLU A 183 -12.76 -13.45 9.51
CA GLU A 183 -13.24 -14.80 9.87
C GLU A 183 -12.21 -15.88 9.53
N ILE A 184 -11.64 -15.85 8.32
CA ILE A 184 -10.61 -16.81 7.90
C ILE A 184 -9.38 -16.68 8.81
N PHE A 185 -8.94 -15.46 9.07
CA PHE A 185 -7.79 -15.23 9.94
C PHE A 185 -8.05 -15.77 11.35
N ARG A 186 -9.25 -15.52 11.90
CA ARG A 186 -9.69 -16.08 13.20
C ARG A 186 -9.66 -17.61 13.22
N ALA A 187 -10.19 -18.24 12.20
CA ALA A 187 -10.19 -19.71 12.10
C ALA A 187 -8.77 -20.27 12.08
N VAL A 188 -7.86 -19.65 11.33
CA VAL A 188 -6.45 -20.07 11.25
C VAL A 188 -5.74 -19.87 12.61
N LEU A 189 -5.97 -18.77 13.30
CA LEU A 189 -5.38 -18.53 14.62
C LEU A 189 -5.91 -19.54 15.65
N SER A 190 -7.22 -19.81 15.65
CA SER A 190 -7.85 -20.78 16.56
C SER A 190 -7.36 -22.20 16.34
N ALA A 191 -7.01 -22.58 15.11
CA ALA A 191 -6.51 -23.94 14.81
C ALA A 191 -5.06 -24.16 15.26
N LYS A 192 -4.33 -23.09 15.59
CA LYS A 192 -2.93 -23.12 16.05
C LYS A 192 -2.77 -22.70 17.52
N ALA A 193 -3.88 -22.35 18.19
CA ALA A 193 -3.95 -22.07 19.61
C ALA A 193 -4.06 -23.38 20.40
#